data_9f776b65a6727d1aa7667835b8aed4a1
#
_entry.id   9f776b65a6727d1aa7667835b8aed4a1
#
_cell.length_a   1.000
_cell.length_b   1.000
_cell.length_c   1.000
_cell.angle_alpha   90.00
_cell.angle_beta   90.00
_cell.angle_gamma   90.00
#
_symmetry.space_group_name_H-M   'P 1'
#
loop_
_entity.id
_entity.type
_entity.pdbx_description
1 polymer ?
#
loop_
_entity_poly.entity_id
_entity_poly.type
_entity_poly.pdbx_seq_one_letter_code
_entity_poly.pdbx_strand_id
1 'polypeptide(L)'
;VIYIKHNLLGVLGLSLYMVGFHYGYFFLEAGIGSIILFGGVQVVMFTSSILSKKQPTLFNWIGMIAAMIGIILLFFPFDLNSSQPINGLILMLIAALGWGIYSINGTKSKNPLTSTMSNFIFTIPIVITSFIIFPDNISLTYFGIFLAICSGAIMSALGYSLWYTILPYLEKTIAALVQLLVPVIALALSMLFL
;
A
#
# COMPACT_ATOMS: atom_id res chain seq x y z
N VAL A 1 16.17 25.57 7.50
CA VAL A 1 15.44 24.91 8.58
C VAL A 1 14.31 24.11 7.94
N ILE A 2 14.39 22.77 7.95
CA ILE A 2 13.33 21.90 7.44
C ILE A 2 12.20 21.96 8.49
N TYR A 3 11.14 22.67 8.17
CA TYR A 3 9.95 22.74 9.02
C TYR A 3 9.13 21.44 8.80
N ILE A 4 9.33 20.46 9.67
CA ILE A 4 8.57 19.20 9.66
C ILE A 4 7.18 19.51 10.20
N LYS A 5 6.23 19.78 9.30
CA LYS A 5 4.83 19.96 9.67
C LYS A 5 4.19 18.58 9.85
N HIS A 6 3.68 18.30 11.04
CA HIS A 6 2.99 17.05 11.33
C HIS A 6 1.78 16.89 10.40
N ASN A 7 1.76 15.82 9.65
CA ASN A 7 0.62 15.42 8.87
C ASN A 7 0.04 14.13 9.46
N LEU A 8 -0.76 14.30 10.51
CA LEU A 8 -1.33 13.17 11.25
C LEU A 8 -2.02 12.14 10.37
N LEU A 9 -2.75 12.58 9.33
CA LEU A 9 -3.42 11.65 8.41
C LEU A 9 -2.41 10.84 7.57
N GLY A 10 -1.32 11.47 7.15
CA GLY A 10 -0.25 10.77 6.41
C GLY A 10 0.48 9.76 7.30
N VAL A 11 0.81 10.13 8.53
CA VAL A 11 1.45 9.23 9.51
C VAL A 11 0.53 8.08 9.87
N LEU A 12 -0.74 8.38 10.20
CA LEU A 12 -1.73 7.34 10.53
C LEU A 12 -1.95 6.38 9.36
N GLY A 13 -2.15 6.92 8.15
CA GLY A 13 -2.33 6.09 6.96
C GLY A 13 -1.14 5.19 6.68
N LEU A 14 0.09 5.73 6.74
CA LEU A 14 1.31 4.96 6.52
C LEU A 14 1.52 3.89 7.62
N SER A 15 1.21 4.22 8.89
CA SER A 15 1.32 3.28 10.01
C SER A 15 0.34 2.11 9.88
N LEU A 16 -0.93 2.40 9.58
CA LEU A 16 -1.96 1.38 9.36
C LEU A 16 -1.58 0.47 8.18
N TYR A 17 -1.06 1.07 7.10
CA TYR A 17 -0.58 0.31 5.96
C TYR A 17 0.58 -0.60 6.34
N MET A 18 1.65 -0.07 6.93
CA MET A 18 2.86 -0.86 7.22
C MET A 18 2.59 -1.99 8.20
N VAL A 19 1.90 -1.69 9.30
CA VAL A 19 1.57 -2.69 10.33
C VAL A 19 0.58 -3.73 9.80
N GLY A 20 -0.51 -3.28 9.19
CA GLY A 20 -1.52 -4.19 8.64
C GLY A 20 -1.00 -5.08 7.51
N PHE A 21 -0.16 -4.52 6.63
CA PHE A 21 0.48 -5.25 5.54
C PHE A 21 1.44 -6.31 6.06
N HIS A 22 2.33 -5.94 6.98
CA HIS A 22 3.32 -6.84 7.55
C HIS A 22 2.64 -8.02 8.24
N TYR A 23 1.77 -7.77 9.21
CA TYR A 23 1.10 -8.86 9.94
C TYR A 23 0.03 -9.57 9.11
N GLY A 24 -0.56 -8.93 8.11
CA GLY A 24 -1.50 -9.57 7.19
C GLY A 24 -0.87 -10.73 6.41
N TYR A 25 0.36 -10.55 5.95
CA TYR A 25 1.08 -11.60 5.23
C TYR A 25 1.64 -12.74 6.08
N PHE A 26 1.54 -12.69 7.40
CA PHE A 26 1.75 -13.88 8.22
C PHE A 26 0.63 -14.89 8.09
N PHE A 27 -0.56 -14.41 7.76
CA PHE A 27 -1.76 -15.23 7.71
C PHE A 27 -2.25 -15.52 6.29
N LEU A 28 -1.87 -14.68 5.33
CA LEU A 28 -2.39 -14.75 3.96
C LEU A 28 -1.29 -15.06 2.96
N GLU A 29 -1.64 -15.86 1.98
CA GLU A 29 -0.80 -16.03 0.78
C GLU A 29 -0.68 -14.72 0.00
N ALA A 30 0.46 -14.54 -0.67
CA ALA A 30 0.79 -13.29 -1.38
C ALA A 30 -0.30 -12.89 -2.40
N GLY A 31 -0.88 -13.86 -3.11
CA GLY A 31 -1.94 -13.62 -4.09
C GLY A 31 -3.21 -13.05 -3.47
N ILE A 32 -3.73 -13.72 -2.44
CA ILE A 32 -4.96 -13.31 -1.74
C ILE A 32 -4.75 -11.96 -1.05
N GLY A 33 -3.62 -11.78 -0.35
CA GLY A 33 -3.28 -10.53 0.29
C GLY A 33 -3.23 -9.36 -0.70
N SER A 34 -2.64 -9.57 -1.89
CA SER A 34 -2.57 -8.55 -2.94
C SER A 34 -3.95 -8.17 -3.47
N ILE A 35 -4.85 -9.13 -3.69
CA ILE A 35 -6.22 -8.85 -4.15
C ILE A 35 -6.97 -7.98 -3.13
N ILE A 36 -6.88 -8.34 -1.83
CA ILE A 36 -7.56 -7.61 -0.77
C ILE A 36 -6.97 -6.21 -0.63
N LEU A 37 -5.64 -6.08 -0.65
CA LEU A 37 -4.96 -4.80 -0.54
C LEU A 37 -5.34 -3.87 -1.69
N PHE A 38 -5.06 -4.27 -2.92
CA PHE A 38 -5.29 -3.40 -4.08
C PHE A 38 -6.77 -3.20 -4.36
N GLY A 39 -7.61 -4.21 -4.16
CA GLY A 39 -9.06 -4.08 -4.25
C GLY A 39 -9.62 -3.12 -3.20
N GLY A 40 -9.17 -3.25 -1.94
CA GLY A 40 -9.57 -2.36 -0.86
C GLY A 40 -9.13 -0.90 -1.10
N VAL A 41 -7.91 -0.68 -1.58
CA VAL A 41 -7.41 0.65 -1.97
C VAL A 41 -8.29 1.29 -3.04
N GLN A 42 -8.72 0.51 -4.05
CA GLN A 42 -9.66 0.99 -5.08
C GLN A 42 -10.95 1.51 -4.45
N VAL A 43 -11.56 0.71 -3.58
CA VAL A 43 -12.79 1.09 -2.89
C VAL A 43 -12.61 2.39 -2.11
N VAL A 44 -11.52 2.51 -1.35
CA VAL A 44 -11.23 3.72 -0.54
C VAL A 44 -11.07 4.96 -1.42
N MET A 45 -10.28 4.87 -2.49
CA MET A 45 -9.99 6.02 -3.35
C MET A 45 -11.19 6.44 -4.20
N PHE A 46 -11.95 5.47 -4.74
CA PHE A 46 -13.19 5.75 -5.47
C PHE A 46 -14.25 6.38 -4.55
N THR A 47 -14.45 5.81 -3.36
CA THR A 47 -15.35 6.38 -2.34
C THR A 47 -14.95 7.82 -2.00
N SER A 48 -13.65 8.07 -1.78
CA SER A 48 -13.15 9.42 -1.54
C SER A 48 -13.39 10.39 -2.70
N SER A 49 -13.33 9.89 -3.94
CA SER A 49 -13.63 10.71 -5.12
C SER A 49 -15.11 11.12 -5.15
N ILE A 50 -16.01 10.17 -4.91
CA ILE A 50 -17.46 10.40 -4.84
C ILE A 50 -17.79 11.42 -3.74
N LEU A 51 -17.27 11.22 -2.53
CA LEU A 51 -17.47 12.11 -1.40
C LEU A 51 -16.93 13.54 -1.63
N SER A 52 -15.90 13.66 -2.46
CA SER A 52 -15.32 14.96 -2.85
C SER A 52 -16.08 15.63 -4.01
N LYS A 53 -17.26 15.11 -4.41
CA LYS A 53 -18.06 15.57 -5.54
C LYS A 53 -17.34 15.51 -6.92
N LYS A 54 -16.22 14.81 -6.99
CA LYS A 54 -15.52 14.49 -8.24
C LYS A 54 -15.94 13.07 -8.65
N GLN A 55 -17.08 12.95 -9.30
CA GLN A 55 -17.62 11.64 -9.64
C GLN A 55 -16.74 10.93 -10.67
N PRO A 56 -16.40 9.64 -10.44
CA PRO A 56 -15.71 8.83 -11.44
C PRO A 56 -16.52 8.74 -12.73
N THR A 57 -15.85 8.85 -13.85
CA THR A 57 -16.48 8.67 -15.17
C THR A 57 -16.84 7.21 -15.40
N LEU A 58 -17.71 6.93 -16.38
CA LEU A 58 -18.02 5.56 -16.79
C LEU A 58 -16.75 4.78 -17.17
N PHE A 59 -15.80 5.42 -17.85
CA PHE A 59 -14.52 4.82 -18.21
C PHE A 59 -13.68 4.44 -16.97
N ASN A 60 -13.71 5.26 -15.90
CA ASN A 60 -13.05 4.93 -14.66
C ASN A 60 -13.65 3.68 -13.99
N TRP A 61 -14.98 3.53 -14.03
CA TRP A 61 -15.66 2.34 -13.52
C TRP A 61 -15.33 1.09 -14.34
N ILE A 62 -15.38 1.19 -15.66
CA ILE A 62 -15.01 0.08 -16.56
C ILE A 62 -13.55 -0.32 -16.31
N GLY A 63 -12.64 0.66 -16.23
CA GLY A 63 -11.22 0.41 -15.95
C GLY A 63 -11.01 -0.27 -14.60
N MET A 64 -11.72 0.15 -13.55
CA MET A 64 -11.65 -0.46 -12.22
C MET A 64 -12.10 -1.93 -12.25
N ILE A 65 -13.25 -2.22 -12.87
CA ILE A 65 -13.81 -3.56 -12.97
C ILE A 65 -12.86 -4.46 -13.78
N ALA A 66 -12.39 -4.00 -14.93
CA ALA A 66 -11.47 -4.74 -15.78
C ALA A 66 -10.15 -5.06 -15.06
N ALA A 67 -9.59 -4.08 -14.34
CA ALA A 67 -8.35 -4.27 -13.61
C ALA A 67 -8.53 -5.20 -12.39
N MET A 68 -9.66 -5.14 -11.69
CA MET A 68 -9.99 -6.08 -10.61
C MET A 68 -10.13 -7.52 -11.14
N ILE A 69 -10.80 -7.71 -12.26
CA ILE A 69 -10.88 -9.01 -12.93
C ILE A 69 -9.48 -9.49 -13.33
N GLY A 70 -8.64 -8.60 -13.86
CA GLY A 70 -7.26 -8.92 -14.23
C GLY A 70 -6.43 -9.39 -13.03
N ILE A 71 -6.52 -8.73 -11.87
CA ILE A 71 -5.82 -9.15 -10.64
C ILE A 71 -6.36 -10.51 -10.15
N ILE A 72 -7.67 -10.70 -10.18
CA ILE A 72 -8.27 -11.99 -9.79
C ILE A 72 -7.75 -13.11 -10.69
N LEU A 73 -7.74 -12.91 -12.00
CA LEU A 73 -7.24 -13.90 -12.96
C LEU A 73 -5.74 -14.15 -12.83
N LEU A 74 -4.96 -13.14 -12.46
CA LEU A 74 -3.51 -13.24 -12.28
C LEU A 74 -3.11 -14.25 -11.19
N PHE A 75 -3.91 -14.32 -10.13
CA PHE A 75 -3.66 -15.20 -8.99
C PHE A 75 -4.54 -16.45 -8.98
N PHE A 76 -5.33 -16.69 -10.03
CA PHE A 76 -6.12 -17.91 -10.17
C PHE A 76 -5.24 -19.09 -10.65
N PRO A 77 -5.44 -20.35 -10.15
CA PRO A 77 -6.44 -20.76 -9.19
C PRO A 77 -6.03 -20.50 -7.72
N PHE A 78 -6.95 -19.89 -6.95
CA PHE A 78 -6.75 -19.80 -5.50
C PHE A 78 -7.09 -21.16 -4.88
N ASP A 79 -6.38 -21.53 -3.84
CA ASP A 79 -6.84 -22.63 -2.99
C ASP A 79 -7.98 -22.14 -2.09
N LEU A 80 -9.18 -22.16 -2.63
CA LEU A 80 -10.41 -21.79 -1.90
C LEU A 80 -10.75 -22.79 -0.78
N ASN A 81 -10.10 -23.96 -0.75
CA ASN A 81 -10.33 -24.95 0.30
C ASN A 81 -9.53 -24.62 1.58
N SER A 82 -8.49 -23.80 1.47
CA SER A 82 -7.81 -23.27 2.64
C SER A 82 -8.69 -22.21 3.31
N SER A 83 -9.17 -22.47 4.52
CA SER A 83 -9.87 -21.45 5.33
C SER A 83 -8.90 -20.29 5.61
N GLN A 84 -9.09 -19.18 4.92
CA GLN A 84 -8.23 -18.00 5.14
C GLN A 84 -8.49 -17.45 6.55
N PRO A 85 -7.45 -17.26 7.37
CA PRO A 85 -7.63 -16.75 8.72
C PRO A 85 -8.23 -15.34 8.69
N ILE A 86 -9.35 -15.16 9.39
CA ILE A 86 -10.09 -13.89 9.44
C ILE A 86 -9.19 -12.72 9.92
N ASN A 87 -8.23 -13.01 10.79
CA ASN A 87 -7.26 -12.02 11.26
C ASN A 87 -6.41 -11.45 10.12
N GLY A 88 -5.95 -12.30 9.20
CA GLY A 88 -5.21 -11.88 8.01
C GLY A 88 -6.05 -10.99 7.10
N LEU A 89 -7.32 -11.35 6.87
CA LEU A 89 -8.26 -10.57 6.07
C LEU A 89 -8.46 -9.18 6.67
N ILE A 90 -8.71 -9.09 7.99
CA ILE A 90 -8.91 -7.81 8.69
C ILE A 90 -7.65 -6.95 8.62
N LEU A 91 -6.47 -7.52 8.88
CA LEU A 91 -5.20 -6.80 8.83
C LEU A 91 -4.92 -6.24 7.43
N MET A 92 -5.20 -7.03 6.38
CA MET A 92 -5.00 -6.58 5.01
C MET A 92 -6.01 -5.49 4.58
N LEU A 93 -7.25 -5.54 5.09
CA LEU A 93 -8.22 -4.45 4.91
C LEU A 93 -7.79 -3.17 5.64
N ILE A 94 -7.22 -3.30 6.84
CA ILE A 94 -6.63 -2.16 7.56
C ILE A 94 -5.47 -1.57 6.77
N ALA A 95 -4.61 -2.41 6.18
CA ALA A 95 -3.54 -1.97 5.31
C ALA A 95 -4.07 -1.22 4.08
N ALA A 96 -5.12 -1.73 3.44
CA ALA A 96 -5.76 -1.09 2.29
C ALA A 96 -6.36 0.29 2.64
N LEU A 97 -7.04 0.39 3.78
CA LEU A 97 -7.53 1.67 4.32
C LEU A 97 -6.37 2.63 4.58
N GLY A 98 -5.30 2.14 5.23
CA GLY A 98 -4.11 2.93 5.53
C GLY A 98 -3.45 3.50 4.27
N TRP A 99 -3.22 2.67 3.27
CA TRP A 99 -2.62 3.10 1.99
C TRP A 99 -3.53 4.06 1.22
N GLY A 100 -4.84 3.82 1.23
CA GLY A 100 -5.81 4.72 0.63
C GLY A 100 -5.79 6.11 1.28
N ILE A 101 -5.82 6.18 2.63
CA ILE A 101 -5.73 7.44 3.39
C ILE A 101 -4.40 8.14 3.10
N TYR A 102 -3.28 7.42 3.11
CA TYR A 102 -1.95 7.94 2.79
C TYR A 102 -1.92 8.57 1.40
N SER A 103 -2.42 7.85 0.39
CA SER A 103 -2.46 8.32 -1.00
C SER A 103 -3.40 9.52 -1.18
N ILE A 104 -4.60 9.50 -0.60
CA ILE A 104 -5.54 10.65 -0.64
C ILE A 104 -4.91 11.89 0.01
N ASN A 105 -4.20 11.70 1.11
CA ASN A 105 -3.50 12.80 1.77
C ASN A 105 -2.37 13.35 0.89
N GLY A 106 -1.66 12.49 0.16
CA GLY A 106 -0.62 12.86 -0.78
C GLY A 106 -1.10 13.79 -1.91
N THR A 107 -2.37 13.64 -2.36
CA THR A 107 -2.96 14.54 -3.39
C THR A 107 -2.99 16.02 -2.96
N LYS A 108 -2.88 16.31 -1.68
CA LYS A 108 -2.89 17.66 -1.09
C LYS A 108 -1.49 18.16 -0.72
N SER A 109 -0.46 17.37 -0.98
CA SER A 109 0.90 17.69 -0.56
C SER A 109 1.49 18.81 -1.43
N LYS A 110 1.92 19.89 -0.78
CA LYS A 110 2.64 20.99 -1.42
C LYS A 110 4.15 20.74 -1.54
N ASN A 111 4.69 19.91 -0.66
CA ASN A 111 6.09 19.51 -0.66
C ASN A 111 6.19 17.99 -0.46
N PRO A 112 6.16 17.22 -1.55
CA PRO A 112 6.11 15.76 -1.51
C PRO A 112 7.25 15.12 -0.72
N LEU A 113 8.47 15.56 -0.94
CA LEU A 113 9.65 14.99 -0.28
C LEU A 113 9.62 15.21 1.23
N THR A 114 9.33 16.45 1.67
CA THR A 114 9.22 16.76 3.10
C THR A 114 8.05 16.02 3.76
N SER A 115 6.93 15.88 3.05
CA SER A 115 5.76 15.14 3.55
C SER A 115 6.08 13.65 3.72
N THR A 116 6.72 13.03 2.72
CA THR A 116 7.14 11.62 2.79
C THR A 116 8.12 11.40 3.92
N MET A 117 9.18 12.23 4.01
CA MET A 117 10.17 12.15 5.08
C MET A 117 9.53 12.28 6.47
N SER A 118 8.65 13.26 6.66
CA SER A 118 7.92 13.45 7.91
C SER A 118 7.05 12.24 8.27
N ASN A 119 6.28 11.72 7.30
CA ASN A 119 5.43 10.57 7.52
C ASN A 119 6.26 9.35 7.97
N PHE A 120 7.39 9.07 7.32
CA PHE A 120 8.27 7.95 7.72
C PHE A 120 8.86 8.15 9.11
N ILE A 121 9.42 9.33 9.42
CA ILE A 121 10.02 9.61 10.73
C ILE A 121 9.02 9.35 11.87
N PHE A 122 7.77 9.81 11.73
CA PHE A 122 6.76 9.62 12.77
C PHE A 122 6.09 8.23 12.74
N THR A 123 6.20 7.49 11.64
CA THR A 123 5.73 6.10 11.55
C THR A 123 6.70 5.12 12.20
N ILE A 124 8.01 5.38 12.16
CA ILE A 124 9.05 4.50 12.74
C ILE A 124 8.75 4.10 14.19
N PRO A 125 8.47 5.02 15.15
CA PRO A 125 8.16 4.64 16.53
C PRO A 125 6.95 3.71 16.63
N ILE A 126 5.92 3.92 15.80
CA ILE A 126 4.70 3.12 15.80
C ILE A 126 5.01 1.69 15.33
N VAL A 127 5.79 1.56 14.25
CA VAL A 127 6.22 0.25 13.72
C VAL A 127 7.11 -0.47 14.73
N ILE A 128 8.08 0.21 15.35
CA ILE A 128 8.93 -0.39 16.40
C ILE A 128 8.06 -0.87 17.58
N THR A 129 7.10 -0.06 18.01
CA THR A 129 6.18 -0.45 19.08
C THR A 129 5.36 -1.68 18.71
N SER A 130 4.91 -1.80 17.45
CA SER A 130 4.20 -3.00 17.00
C SER A 130 5.06 -4.26 17.08
N PHE A 131 6.33 -4.19 16.74
CA PHE A 131 7.26 -5.32 16.88
C PHE A 131 7.55 -5.70 18.34
N ILE A 132 7.54 -4.74 19.26
CA ILE A 132 7.69 -5.02 20.68
C ILE A 132 6.46 -5.73 21.26
N ILE A 133 5.26 -5.31 20.83
CA ILE A 133 3.98 -5.88 21.31
C ILE A 133 3.72 -7.26 20.69
N PHE A 134 4.06 -7.43 19.42
CA PHE A 134 3.85 -8.67 18.65
C PHE A 134 5.19 -9.13 18.07
N PRO A 135 6.09 -9.69 18.92
CA PRO A 135 7.42 -10.10 18.47
C PRO A 135 7.34 -11.27 17.51
N ASP A 136 8.09 -11.16 16.43
CA ASP A 136 8.27 -12.23 15.45
C ASP A 136 9.53 -13.03 15.75
N ASN A 137 9.51 -14.32 15.39
CA ASN A 137 10.71 -15.16 15.36
C ASN A 137 11.56 -14.82 14.13
N ILE A 138 12.20 -13.65 14.13
CA ILE A 138 13.00 -13.19 13.00
C ILE A 138 14.39 -13.81 13.08
N SER A 139 14.78 -14.62 12.10
CA SER A 139 16.17 -15.00 11.89
C SER A 139 16.87 -13.94 11.04
N LEU A 140 17.73 -13.12 11.65
CA LEU A 140 18.47 -12.10 10.92
C LEU A 140 19.69 -12.71 10.23
N THR A 141 19.70 -12.68 8.90
CA THR A 141 20.89 -13.02 8.11
C THR A 141 21.51 -11.75 7.53
N TYR A 142 22.81 -11.72 7.30
CA TYR A 142 23.49 -10.55 6.71
C TYR A 142 22.91 -10.18 5.35
N PHE A 143 22.57 -11.18 4.53
CA PHE A 143 21.95 -10.96 3.23
C PHE A 143 20.51 -10.41 3.37
N GLY A 144 19.74 -10.91 4.33
CA GLY A 144 18.40 -10.39 4.64
C GLY A 144 18.43 -8.94 5.11
N ILE A 145 19.40 -8.57 5.96
CA ILE A 145 19.60 -7.17 6.39
C ILE A 145 19.95 -6.28 5.18
N PHE A 146 20.85 -6.72 4.32
CA PHE A 146 21.20 -5.98 3.09
C PHE A 146 19.97 -5.76 2.21
N LEU A 147 19.18 -6.81 1.94
CA LEU A 147 17.94 -6.70 1.17
C LEU A 147 16.92 -5.77 1.83
N ALA A 148 16.77 -5.83 3.14
CA ALA A 148 15.87 -4.94 3.89
C ALA A 148 16.28 -3.47 3.75
N ILE A 149 17.59 -3.17 3.84
CA ILE A 149 18.12 -1.81 3.64
C ILE A 149 17.86 -1.34 2.20
N CYS A 150 18.15 -2.17 1.20
CA CYS A 150 17.88 -1.83 -0.21
C CYS A 150 16.39 -1.57 -0.46
N SER A 151 15.52 -2.44 0.06
CA SER A 151 14.06 -2.29 -0.07
C SER A 151 13.55 -1.04 0.64
N GLY A 152 13.97 -0.80 1.89
CA GLY A 152 13.50 0.32 2.68
C GLY A 152 14.08 1.66 2.22
N ALA A 153 15.41 1.77 2.15
CA ALA A 153 16.09 3.03 1.86
C ALA A 153 15.99 3.45 0.38
N ILE A 154 16.11 2.49 -0.54
CA ILE A 154 16.14 2.81 -1.97
C ILE A 154 14.72 2.70 -2.56
N MET A 155 14.11 1.51 -2.52
CA MET A 155 12.84 1.26 -3.21
C MET A 155 11.68 1.99 -2.54
N SER A 156 11.53 1.86 -1.21
CA SER A 156 10.42 2.51 -0.51
C SER A 156 10.60 4.03 -0.42
N ALA A 157 11.77 4.53 -0.02
CA ALA A 157 11.98 5.98 0.12
C ALA A 157 11.84 6.71 -1.21
N LEU A 158 12.46 6.23 -2.29
CA LEU A 158 12.32 6.82 -3.62
C LEU A 158 10.93 6.60 -4.20
N GLY A 159 10.40 5.38 -4.11
CA GLY A 159 9.07 5.04 -4.64
C GLY A 159 7.96 5.88 -4.02
N TYR A 160 7.95 6.05 -2.71
CA TYR A 160 6.93 6.85 -2.02
C TYR A 160 7.12 8.35 -2.25
N SER A 161 8.37 8.81 -2.38
CA SER A 161 8.65 10.20 -2.73
C SER A 161 8.16 10.53 -4.14
N LEU A 162 8.41 9.65 -5.11
CA LEU A 162 7.88 9.76 -6.47
C LEU A 162 6.36 9.71 -6.48
N TRP A 163 5.77 8.76 -5.74
CA TRP A 163 4.32 8.63 -5.62
C TRP A 163 3.68 9.92 -5.11
N TYR A 164 4.19 10.49 -4.02
CA TYR A 164 3.70 11.74 -3.47
C TYR A 164 3.91 12.93 -4.41
N THR A 165 4.97 12.90 -5.23
CA THR A 165 5.22 13.95 -6.24
C THR A 165 4.19 13.93 -7.36
N ILE A 166 3.74 12.75 -7.77
CA ILE A 166 2.80 12.57 -8.88
C ILE A 166 1.35 12.74 -8.42
N LEU A 167 1.01 12.34 -7.20
CA LEU A 167 -0.36 12.34 -6.66
C LEU A 167 -1.13 13.65 -6.84
N PRO A 168 -0.54 14.87 -6.62
CA PRO A 168 -1.26 16.14 -6.80
C PRO A 168 -1.74 16.39 -8.24
N TYR A 169 -1.11 15.74 -9.21
CA TYR A 169 -1.42 15.88 -10.65
C TYR A 169 -2.42 14.83 -11.16
N LEU A 170 -2.72 13.83 -10.33
CA LEU A 170 -3.63 12.74 -10.70
C LEU A 170 -5.00 12.91 -10.05
N GLU A 171 -6.05 12.55 -10.79
CA GLU A 171 -7.34 12.29 -10.18
C GLU A 171 -7.24 11.05 -9.30
N LYS A 172 -7.98 11.05 -8.16
CA LYS A 172 -7.94 9.94 -7.19
C LYS A 172 -8.26 8.58 -7.83
N THR A 173 -9.20 8.56 -8.77
CA THR A 173 -9.60 7.36 -9.51
C THR A 173 -8.51 6.86 -10.43
N ILE A 174 -7.80 7.75 -11.12
CA ILE A 174 -6.66 7.40 -11.97
C ILE A 174 -5.49 6.92 -11.11
N ALA A 175 -5.20 7.62 -10.00
CA ALA A 175 -4.17 7.18 -9.06
C ALA A 175 -4.48 5.77 -8.52
N ALA A 176 -5.74 5.45 -8.24
CA ALA A 176 -6.16 4.12 -7.85
C ALA A 176 -5.89 3.09 -8.97
N LEU A 177 -6.30 3.38 -10.21
CA LEU A 177 -6.13 2.46 -11.35
C LEU A 177 -4.65 2.16 -11.66
N VAL A 178 -3.78 3.18 -11.63
CA VAL A 178 -2.34 3.02 -11.88
C VAL A 178 -1.68 2.06 -10.86
N GLN A 179 -2.12 2.05 -9.63
CA GLN A 179 -1.60 1.14 -8.60
C GLN A 179 -1.89 -0.34 -8.89
N LEU A 180 -2.92 -0.65 -9.68
CA LEU A 180 -3.22 -2.03 -10.09
C LEU A 180 -2.16 -2.62 -11.05
N LEU A 181 -1.28 -1.80 -11.62
CA LEU A 181 -0.12 -2.27 -12.37
C LEU A 181 0.96 -2.88 -11.46
N VAL A 182 0.97 -2.55 -10.17
CA VAL A 182 2.02 -3.03 -9.23
C VAL A 182 2.10 -4.54 -9.18
N PRO A 183 1.02 -5.31 -8.94
CA PRO A 183 1.10 -6.76 -8.91
C PRO A 183 1.47 -7.36 -10.28
N VAL A 184 1.04 -6.75 -11.38
CA VAL A 184 1.37 -7.20 -12.74
C VAL A 184 2.87 -7.03 -13.01
N ILE A 185 3.43 -5.86 -12.69
CA ILE A 185 4.87 -5.58 -12.83
C ILE A 185 5.68 -6.47 -11.91
N ALA A 186 5.24 -6.65 -10.66
CA ALA A 186 5.92 -7.51 -9.69
C ALA A 186 6.00 -8.97 -10.17
N LEU A 187 4.90 -9.50 -10.74
CA LEU A 187 4.89 -10.84 -11.32
C LEU A 187 5.82 -10.94 -12.52
N ALA A 188 5.76 -9.98 -13.44
CA ALA A 188 6.64 -9.98 -14.63
C ALA A 188 8.12 -9.95 -14.24
N LEU A 189 8.49 -9.14 -13.25
CA LEU A 189 9.85 -9.07 -12.73
C LEU A 189 10.24 -10.37 -12.01
N SER A 190 9.34 -10.97 -11.24
CA SER A 190 9.56 -12.25 -10.58
C SER A 190 9.88 -13.37 -11.61
N MET A 191 9.14 -13.42 -12.72
CA MET A 191 9.39 -14.38 -13.80
C MET A 191 10.74 -14.18 -14.53
N LEU A 192 11.28 -12.95 -14.49
CA LEU A 192 12.55 -12.64 -15.16
C LEU A 192 13.77 -12.87 -14.27
N PHE A 193 13.62 -12.75 -12.94
CA PHE A 193 14.74 -12.72 -12.00
C PHE A 193 14.77 -13.89 -11.01
N LEU A 194 13.69 -14.66 -10.89
CA LEU A 194 13.56 -15.85 -10.05
C LEU A 194 13.30 -17.11 -10.87
#